data_bd65053ac65569f4b1a5ebda5c7e33c0
#
_entry.id   bd65053ac65569f4b1a5ebda5c7e33c0
#
_cell.length_a   1.000
_cell.length_b   1.000
_cell.length_c   1.000
_cell.angle_alpha   90.00
_cell.angle_beta   90.00
_cell.angle_gamma   90.00
#
_symmetry.space_group_name_H-M   'P 1'
#
loop_
_entity.id
_entity.type
_entity.pdbx_description
1 polymer ?
#
loop_
_entity_poly.entity_id
_entity_poly.type
_entity_poly.pdbx_seq_one_letter_code
_entity_poly.pdbx_strand_id
1 'polypeptide(L)'
;MFATMLISIIVPVYNSANCLKSCIDNVLAQTYTEWELILVDDGSTDGSANICDDYANRDSRILSWHLANGGVGHARNFGLSQAHGDWITFCDSDDEMPPGALAAYVSCFIPGVDLIRGGFERVKNGNTTLVSTPKCVVGRKEDIISKCSSTRYEAYLWNSCFRKEIIGDIRFNEKISWCEDHLFTFSAIKNAKSVMFIPEVVYRYYAPEVTDGSSFGKNLSSRYINPDMII
;
A
#
# COMPACT_ATOMS: atom_id res chain seq x y z
N MET A 1 -26.99 -6.12 -10.34
CA MET A 1 -26.16 -4.91 -10.29
C MET A 1 -25.32 -5.03 -9.04
N PHE A 2 -24.02 -5.29 -9.14
CA PHE A 2 -23.15 -5.30 -7.94
C PHE A 2 -23.08 -3.86 -7.44
N ALA A 3 -23.23 -3.66 -6.12
CA ALA A 3 -23.04 -2.35 -5.53
C ALA A 3 -21.62 -1.86 -5.90
N THR A 4 -21.51 -0.61 -6.29
CA THR A 4 -20.18 0.00 -6.52
C THR A 4 -19.44 0.04 -5.20
N MET A 5 -18.25 -0.56 -5.16
CA MET A 5 -17.43 -0.66 -3.93
C MET A 5 -16.44 0.51 -3.90
N LEU A 6 -16.50 1.31 -2.88
CA LEU A 6 -15.54 2.41 -2.68
C LEU A 6 -14.19 1.86 -2.24
N ILE A 7 -13.10 2.36 -2.86
CA ILE A 7 -11.72 2.05 -2.46
C ILE A 7 -11.10 3.29 -1.83
N SER A 8 -10.64 3.20 -0.59
CA SER A 8 -9.79 4.23 0.03
C SER A 8 -8.33 3.96 -0.29
N ILE A 9 -7.65 4.95 -0.88
CA ILE A 9 -6.22 4.93 -1.16
C ILE A 9 -5.57 5.85 -0.14
N ILE A 10 -4.69 5.32 0.71
CA ILE A 10 -4.02 6.07 1.77
C ILE A 10 -2.58 6.34 1.33
N VAL A 11 -2.20 7.62 1.29
CA VAL A 11 -0.85 8.07 0.92
C VAL A 11 -0.27 8.87 2.07
N PRO A 12 0.69 8.31 2.83
CA PRO A 12 1.48 9.09 3.78
C PRO A 12 2.45 9.99 3.01
N VAL A 13 2.52 11.25 3.38
CA VAL A 13 3.35 12.26 2.71
C VAL A 13 4.32 12.87 3.71
N TYR A 14 5.63 12.83 3.42
CA TYR A 14 6.63 13.56 4.19
C TYR A 14 7.78 13.97 3.29
N ASN A 15 7.95 15.28 3.09
CA ASN A 15 9.02 15.89 2.27
C ASN A 15 9.14 15.22 0.87
N SER A 16 8.02 15.13 0.16
CA SER A 16 7.88 14.44 -1.13
C SER A 16 7.53 15.38 -2.31
N ALA A 17 7.77 16.69 -2.19
CA ALA A 17 7.33 17.68 -3.17
C ALA A 17 7.82 17.40 -4.61
N ASN A 18 8.93 16.69 -4.77
CA ASN A 18 9.53 16.34 -6.06
C ASN A 18 8.87 15.17 -6.77
N CYS A 19 8.16 14.30 -6.07
CA CYS A 19 7.55 13.07 -6.62
C CYS A 19 6.03 12.99 -6.40
N LEU A 20 5.49 13.66 -5.38
CA LEU A 20 4.08 13.57 -4.98
C LEU A 20 3.09 13.85 -6.11
N LYS A 21 3.39 14.81 -7.01
CA LYS A 21 2.51 15.10 -8.16
C LYS A 21 2.33 13.89 -9.06
N SER A 22 3.42 13.16 -9.37
CA SER A 22 3.36 11.95 -10.17
C SER A 22 2.51 10.87 -9.49
N CYS A 23 2.69 10.66 -8.18
CA CYS A 23 1.89 9.74 -7.40
C CYS A 23 0.39 10.04 -7.51
N ILE A 24 -0.03 11.30 -7.28
CA ILE A 24 -1.43 11.72 -7.33
C ILE A 24 -1.98 11.60 -8.76
N ASP A 25 -1.24 12.05 -9.77
CA ASP A 25 -1.65 12.00 -11.18
C ASP A 25 -1.90 10.55 -11.65
N ASN A 26 -1.12 9.59 -11.16
CA ASN A 26 -1.34 8.17 -11.43
C ASN A 26 -2.63 7.63 -10.77
N VAL A 27 -3.01 8.13 -9.60
CA VAL A 27 -4.31 7.81 -8.99
C VAL A 27 -5.45 8.43 -9.79
N LEU A 28 -5.32 9.68 -10.23
CA LEU A 28 -6.31 10.35 -11.08
C LEU A 28 -6.50 9.64 -12.44
N ALA A 29 -5.46 9.00 -12.95
CA ALA A 29 -5.49 8.24 -14.21
C ALA A 29 -6.08 6.82 -14.08
N GLN A 30 -6.54 6.41 -12.90
CA GLN A 30 -7.15 5.09 -12.71
C GLN A 30 -8.43 4.94 -13.50
N THR A 31 -8.60 3.79 -14.14
CA THR A 31 -9.79 3.49 -14.97
C THR A 31 -11.04 3.16 -14.15
N TYR A 32 -10.88 2.71 -12.92
CA TYR A 32 -11.96 2.61 -11.93
C TYR A 32 -12.14 3.94 -11.22
N THR A 33 -13.37 4.44 -11.07
CA THR A 33 -13.65 5.81 -10.63
C THR A 33 -14.17 5.94 -9.20
N GLU A 34 -14.65 4.84 -8.60
CA GLU A 34 -15.19 4.83 -7.25
C GLU A 34 -14.08 4.65 -6.22
N TRP A 35 -13.33 5.70 -6.01
CA TRP A 35 -12.25 5.76 -5.03
C TRP A 35 -12.21 7.11 -4.32
N GLU A 36 -11.64 7.12 -3.14
CA GLU A 36 -11.19 8.31 -2.43
C GLU A 36 -9.67 8.23 -2.20
N LEU A 37 -8.98 9.35 -2.29
CA LEU A 37 -7.56 9.49 -2.03
C LEU A 37 -7.35 10.29 -0.75
N ILE A 38 -6.70 9.70 0.23
CA ILE A 38 -6.45 10.30 1.53
C ILE A 38 -4.95 10.62 1.62
N LEU A 39 -4.61 11.89 1.39
CA LEU A 39 -3.27 12.42 1.52
C LEU A 39 -3.05 12.85 2.97
N VAL A 40 -2.08 12.26 3.65
CA VAL A 40 -1.77 12.57 5.05
C VAL A 40 -0.36 13.12 5.12
N ASP A 41 -0.24 14.45 5.15
CA ASP A 41 1.03 15.14 5.32
C ASP A 41 1.48 15.07 6.79
N ASP A 42 2.58 14.39 7.02
CA ASP A 42 3.19 14.14 8.34
C ASP A 42 4.18 15.26 8.72
N GLY A 43 3.76 16.52 8.55
CA GLY A 43 4.55 17.69 8.94
C GLY A 43 5.69 18.01 7.97
N SER A 44 5.44 17.99 6.67
CA SER A 44 6.43 18.33 5.64
C SER A 44 6.86 19.81 5.72
N THR A 45 8.10 20.05 5.29
CA THR A 45 8.73 21.39 5.27
C THR A 45 9.16 21.84 3.87
N ASP A 46 8.91 21.02 2.83
CA ASP A 46 9.40 21.22 1.45
C ASP A 46 8.33 21.68 0.44
N GLY A 47 7.12 21.99 0.90
CA GLY A 47 5.99 22.37 0.04
C GLY A 47 5.04 21.23 -0.33
N SER A 48 5.26 20.01 0.14
CA SER A 48 4.35 18.87 -0.07
C SER A 48 2.94 19.17 0.40
N ALA A 49 2.77 19.84 1.55
CA ALA A 49 1.48 20.23 2.10
C ALA A 49 0.66 21.07 1.09
N ASN A 50 1.29 22.06 0.45
CA ASN A 50 0.62 22.90 -0.55
C ASN A 50 0.17 22.08 -1.77
N ILE A 51 0.96 21.07 -2.18
CA ILE A 51 0.59 20.17 -3.28
C ILE A 51 -0.65 19.37 -2.89
N CYS A 52 -0.70 18.81 -1.69
CA CYS A 52 -1.87 18.08 -1.19
C CYS A 52 -3.14 18.94 -1.27
N ASP A 53 -3.07 20.17 -0.77
CA ASP A 53 -4.21 21.11 -0.77
C ASP A 53 -4.64 21.52 -2.18
N ASP A 54 -3.67 21.76 -3.06
CA ASP A 54 -3.94 22.11 -4.46
C ASP A 54 -4.74 21.02 -5.16
N TYR A 55 -4.42 19.75 -4.95
CA TYR A 55 -5.14 18.63 -5.54
C TYR A 55 -6.52 18.41 -4.87
N ALA A 56 -6.61 18.50 -3.56
CA ALA A 56 -7.88 18.38 -2.84
C ALA A 56 -8.88 19.49 -3.24
N ASN A 57 -8.39 20.69 -3.55
CA ASN A 57 -9.24 21.78 -4.04
C ASN A 57 -9.75 21.56 -5.49
N ARG A 58 -9.13 20.68 -6.28
CA ARG A 58 -9.48 20.41 -7.69
C ARG A 58 -10.37 19.18 -7.87
N ASP A 59 -10.28 18.19 -6.98
CA ASP A 59 -11.05 16.95 -7.06
C ASP A 59 -11.60 16.58 -5.69
N SER A 60 -12.92 16.55 -5.56
CA SER A 60 -13.61 16.26 -4.28
C SER A 60 -13.41 14.85 -3.74
N ARG A 61 -12.84 13.95 -4.53
CA ARG A 61 -12.45 12.60 -4.09
C ARG A 61 -11.11 12.59 -3.35
N ILE A 62 -10.37 13.71 -3.38
CA ILE A 62 -9.07 13.85 -2.72
C ILE A 62 -9.25 14.59 -1.40
N LEU A 63 -8.78 14.01 -0.33
CA LEU A 63 -8.80 14.57 1.01
C LEU A 63 -7.35 14.87 1.44
N SER A 64 -7.11 16.08 1.93
CA SER A 64 -5.80 16.52 2.44
C SER A 64 -5.85 16.74 3.94
N TRP A 65 -4.90 16.17 4.66
CA TRP A 65 -4.76 16.30 6.10
C TRP A 65 -3.32 16.61 6.50
N HIS A 66 -3.13 17.51 7.48
CA HIS A 66 -1.82 17.91 7.96
C HIS A 66 -1.68 17.58 9.44
N LEU A 67 -0.63 16.85 9.76
CA LEU A 67 -0.33 16.41 11.12
C LEU A 67 1.00 17.01 11.59
N ALA A 68 1.23 17.01 12.90
CA ALA A 68 2.58 17.11 13.43
C ALA A 68 3.33 15.80 13.09
N ASN A 69 4.62 15.91 12.74
CA ASN A 69 5.43 14.74 12.37
C ASN A 69 5.40 13.67 13.48
N GLY A 70 4.90 12.49 13.13
CA GLY A 70 4.77 11.33 14.01
C GLY A 70 5.28 10.03 13.36
N GLY A 71 5.78 10.12 12.12
CA GLY A 71 6.29 9.00 11.33
C GLY A 71 5.22 8.32 10.47
N VAL A 72 5.67 7.50 9.52
CA VAL A 72 4.83 6.89 8.48
C VAL A 72 3.68 6.05 9.06
N GLY A 73 3.91 5.33 10.16
CA GLY A 73 2.88 4.55 10.86
C GLY A 73 1.77 5.44 11.43
N HIS A 74 2.12 6.60 12.01
CA HIS A 74 1.18 7.59 12.50
C HIS A 74 0.30 8.16 11.37
N ALA A 75 0.91 8.57 10.26
CA ALA A 75 0.20 9.07 9.10
C ALA A 75 -0.76 8.02 8.51
N ARG A 76 -0.31 6.75 8.36
CA ARG A 76 -1.16 5.65 7.89
C ARG A 76 -2.31 5.34 8.84
N ASN A 77 -2.09 5.38 10.17
CA ASN A 77 -3.15 5.19 11.18
C ASN A 77 -4.20 6.28 11.10
N PHE A 78 -3.76 7.53 10.92
CA PHE A 78 -4.70 8.62 10.72
C PHE A 78 -5.51 8.43 9.44
N GLY A 79 -4.85 8.09 8.32
CA GLY A 79 -5.52 7.78 7.07
C GLY A 79 -6.56 6.66 7.19
N LEU A 80 -6.23 5.59 7.94
CA LEU A 80 -7.19 4.52 8.24
C LEU A 80 -8.41 5.02 9.01
N SER A 81 -8.26 6.00 9.89
CA SER A 81 -9.38 6.57 10.65
C SER A 81 -10.30 7.44 9.78
N GLN A 82 -9.80 7.95 8.67
CA GLN A 82 -10.55 8.79 7.72
C GLN A 82 -11.12 7.99 6.54
N ALA A 83 -10.74 6.72 6.39
CA ALA A 83 -11.16 5.89 5.25
C ALA A 83 -12.64 5.49 5.33
N HIS A 84 -13.40 5.76 4.26
CA HIS A 84 -14.82 5.40 4.13
C HIS A 84 -15.04 4.17 3.25
N GLY A 85 -14.05 3.80 2.44
CA GLY A 85 -14.13 2.70 1.48
C GLY A 85 -14.39 1.34 2.12
N ASP A 86 -15.05 0.46 1.36
CA ASP A 86 -15.23 -0.96 1.70
C ASP A 86 -13.91 -1.73 1.59
N TRP A 87 -13.01 -1.21 0.75
CA TRP A 87 -11.66 -1.72 0.53
C TRP A 87 -10.64 -0.64 0.73
N ILE A 88 -9.46 -1.02 1.23
CA ILE A 88 -8.37 -0.10 1.55
C ILE A 88 -7.09 -0.58 0.87
N THR A 89 -6.39 0.34 0.22
CA THR A 89 -5.04 0.13 -0.31
C THR A 89 -4.14 1.29 0.10
N PHE A 90 -2.84 1.09 -0.01
CA PHE A 90 -1.84 2.08 0.36
C PHE A 90 -0.93 2.36 -0.85
N CYS A 91 -0.46 3.58 -0.94
CA CYS A 91 0.57 3.97 -1.91
C CYS A 91 1.56 4.90 -1.23
N ASP A 92 2.85 4.66 -1.39
CA ASP A 92 3.87 5.57 -0.88
C ASP A 92 4.01 6.76 -1.83
N SER A 93 4.31 7.95 -1.29
CA SER A 93 4.27 9.21 -2.04
C SER A 93 5.34 9.35 -3.13
N ASP A 94 6.33 8.46 -3.15
CA ASP A 94 7.41 8.36 -4.12
C ASP A 94 7.25 7.22 -5.14
N ASP A 95 6.10 6.52 -5.07
CA ASP A 95 5.78 5.38 -5.92
C ASP A 95 4.54 5.63 -6.81
N GLU A 96 4.14 4.65 -7.60
CA GLU A 96 3.05 4.77 -8.56
C GLU A 96 2.11 3.56 -8.55
N MET A 97 0.81 3.84 -8.74
CA MET A 97 -0.19 2.84 -9.09
C MET A 97 -0.44 2.88 -10.60
N PRO A 98 -0.04 1.87 -11.40
CA PRO A 98 -0.26 1.87 -12.85
C PRO A 98 -1.75 2.03 -13.21
N PRO A 99 -2.07 2.65 -14.36
CA PRO A 99 -3.45 2.69 -14.86
C PRO A 99 -4.06 1.29 -14.91
N GLY A 100 -5.27 1.11 -14.35
CA GLY A 100 -5.94 -0.19 -14.27
C GLY A 100 -5.66 -0.99 -12.99
N ALA A 101 -4.78 -0.55 -12.09
CA ALA A 101 -4.51 -1.22 -10.83
C ALA A 101 -5.77 -1.40 -9.98
N LEU A 102 -6.58 -0.35 -9.82
CA LEU A 102 -7.84 -0.42 -9.09
C LEU A 102 -8.85 -1.32 -9.80
N ALA A 103 -8.94 -1.28 -11.14
CA ALA A 103 -9.83 -2.16 -11.90
C ALA A 103 -9.43 -3.63 -11.74
N ALA A 104 -8.13 -3.94 -11.67
CA ALA A 104 -7.63 -5.28 -11.39
C ALA A 104 -8.10 -5.78 -10.01
N TYR A 105 -8.01 -4.96 -8.97
CA TYR A 105 -8.54 -5.29 -7.65
C TYR A 105 -10.05 -5.51 -7.68
N VAL A 106 -10.81 -4.59 -8.29
CA VAL A 106 -12.29 -4.65 -8.36
C VAL A 106 -12.77 -5.93 -9.06
N SER A 107 -12.05 -6.39 -10.10
CA SER A 107 -12.38 -7.65 -10.80
C SER A 107 -12.37 -8.87 -9.87
N CYS A 108 -11.79 -8.72 -8.68
CA CYS A 108 -11.61 -9.76 -7.67
C CYS A 108 -12.45 -9.54 -6.40
N PHE A 109 -13.32 -8.52 -6.36
CA PHE A 109 -14.24 -8.28 -5.26
C PHE A 109 -15.40 -9.27 -5.29
N ILE A 110 -15.10 -10.52 -4.95
CA ILE A 110 -16.07 -11.61 -4.91
C ILE A 110 -16.32 -12.06 -3.47
N PRO A 111 -17.49 -12.66 -3.18
CA PRO A 111 -17.78 -13.20 -1.85
C PRO A 111 -16.71 -14.18 -1.37
N GLY A 112 -16.26 -13.99 -0.12
CA GLY A 112 -15.27 -14.87 0.52
C GLY A 112 -13.82 -14.50 0.26
N VAL A 113 -13.52 -13.50 -0.59
CA VAL A 113 -12.18 -12.93 -0.72
C VAL A 113 -12.07 -11.70 0.16
N ASP A 114 -11.07 -11.65 1.02
CA ASP A 114 -10.89 -10.57 2.00
C ASP A 114 -9.62 -9.75 1.76
N LEU A 115 -8.66 -10.29 1.02
CA LEU A 115 -7.42 -9.65 0.65
C LEU A 115 -7.04 -10.02 -0.79
N ILE A 116 -6.65 -9.03 -1.57
CA ILE A 116 -6.15 -9.23 -2.93
C ILE A 116 -4.72 -8.72 -2.98
N ARG A 117 -3.84 -9.52 -3.60
CA ARG A 117 -2.44 -9.16 -3.79
C ARG A 117 -2.06 -9.25 -5.25
N GLY A 118 -1.61 -8.12 -5.79
CA GLY A 118 -1.20 -8.02 -7.19
C GLY A 118 0.30 -8.17 -7.40
N GLY A 119 0.68 -8.33 -8.67
CA GLY A 119 2.05 -8.20 -9.11
C GLY A 119 2.53 -6.75 -9.03
N PHE A 120 3.84 -6.55 -9.10
CA PHE A 120 4.44 -5.22 -9.10
C PHE A 120 5.68 -5.14 -9.99
N GLU A 121 6.00 -3.94 -10.39
CA GLU A 121 7.26 -3.60 -11.03
C GLU A 121 8.21 -2.97 -10.01
N ARG A 122 9.45 -3.45 -9.99
CA ARG A 122 10.54 -2.81 -9.26
C ARG A 122 11.42 -2.06 -10.25
N VAL A 123 11.46 -0.76 -10.13
CA VAL A 123 12.31 0.13 -10.94
C VAL A 123 13.56 0.47 -10.15
N LYS A 124 14.73 0.17 -10.72
CA LYS A 124 16.04 0.49 -10.11
C LYS A 124 17.04 0.84 -11.20
N ASN A 125 17.65 2.01 -11.12
CA ASN A 125 18.68 2.47 -12.09
C ASN A 125 18.19 2.35 -13.55
N GLY A 126 16.93 2.73 -13.81
CA GLY A 126 16.32 2.66 -15.14
C GLY A 126 15.92 1.23 -15.60
N ASN A 127 16.21 0.20 -14.83
CA ASN A 127 15.82 -1.18 -15.14
C ASN A 127 14.54 -1.54 -14.38
N THR A 128 13.61 -2.19 -15.08
CA THR A 128 12.35 -2.67 -14.48
C THR A 128 12.39 -4.18 -14.32
N THR A 129 12.07 -4.66 -13.14
CA THR A 129 11.91 -6.09 -12.83
C THR A 129 10.47 -6.36 -12.47
N LEU A 130 9.80 -7.25 -13.21
CA LEU A 130 8.44 -7.68 -12.93
C LEU A 130 8.45 -8.77 -11.86
N VAL A 131 7.59 -8.61 -10.86
CA VAL A 131 7.29 -9.61 -9.84
C VAL A 131 5.77 -9.87 -9.86
N SER A 132 5.37 -11.07 -10.24
CA SER A 132 3.96 -11.45 -10.30
C SER A 132 3.73 -12.90 -9.90
N THR A 133 2.48 -13.25 -9.58
CA THR A 133 2.05 -14.61 -9.27
C THR A 133 0.98 -15.08 -10.25
N PRO A 134 0.85 -16.39 -10.50
CA PRO A 134 -0.35 -16.93 -11.14
C PRO A 134 -1.59 -16.60 -10.30
N LYS A 135 -2.71 -16.34 -10.98
CA LYS A 135 -3.99 -16.11 -10.31
C LYS A 135 -4.41 -17.35 -9.51
N CYS A 136 -4.59 -17.15 -8.22
CA CYS A 136 -5.08 -18.23 -7.34
C CYS A 136 -5.72 -17.65 -6.07
N VAL A 137 -6.64 -18.44 -5.49
CA VAL A 137 -7.26 -18.15 -4.18
C VAL A 137 -6.71 -19.14 -3.17
N VAL A 138 -6.32 -18.66 -2.02
CA VAL A 138 -5.82 -19.44 -0.89
C VAL A 138 -6.73 -19.19 0.31
N GLY A 139 -7.40 -20.22 0.80
CA GLY A 139 -8.42 -20.11 1.85
C GLY A 139 -8.03 -20.70 3.21
N ARG A 140 -6.91 -21.45 3.30
CA ARG A 140 -6.42 -21.97 4.59
C ARG A 140 -5.32 -21.08 5.12
N LYS A 141 -5.38 -20.73 6.41
CA LYS A 141 -4.41 -19.81 7.05
C LYS A 141 -2.96 -20.28 6.89
N GLU A 142 -2.71 -21.57 7.10
CA GLU A 142 -1.38 -22.17 6.98
C GLU A 142 -0.83 -22.01 5.55
N ASP A 143 -1.67 -22.22 4.54
CA ASP A 143 -1.30 -22.08 3.13
C ASP A 143 -1.07 -20.61 2.76
N ILE A 144 -1.86 -19.68 3.32
CA ILE A 144 -1.69 -18.24 3.10
C ILE A 144 -0.35 -17.79 3.67
N ILE A 145 -0.05 -18.14 4.92
CA ILE A 145 1.19 -17.78 5.60
C ILE A 145 2.38 -18.41 4.85
N SER A 146 2.30 -19.71 4.54
CA SER A 146 3.33 -20.42 3.79
C SER A 146 3.58 -19.76 2.43
N LYS A 147 2.54 -19.40 1.70
CA LYS A 147 2.67 -18.75 0.40
C LYS A 147 3.22 -17.34 0.49
N CYS A 148 2.82 -16.55 1.48
CA CYS A 148 3.35 -15.21 1.70
C CYS A 148 4.81 -15.23 2.19
N SER A 149 5.26 -16.28 2.86
CA SER A 149 6.63 -16.41 3.37
C SER A 149 7.58 -17.15 2.43
N SER A 150 7.08 -18.10 1.62
CA SER A 150 7.91 -18.96 0.75
C SER A 150 8.19 -18.37 -0.62
N THR A 151 7.38 -17.43 -1.05
CA THR A 151 7.58 -16.72 -2.31
C THR A 151 8.27 -15.40 -2.00
N ARG A 152 9.10 -14.92 -2.92
CA ARG A 152 9.65 -13.55 -2.90
C ARG A 152 8.57 -12.46 -2.83
N TYR A 153 7.34 -12.82 -2.51
CA TYR A 153 6.17 -12.00 -2.26
C TYR A 153 6.10 -11.68 -0.78
N GLU A 154 7.16 -11.01 -0.32
CA GLU A 154 7.15 -10.39 0.99
C GLU A 154 5.81 -9.69 1.20
N ALA A 155 5.32 -9.68 2.41
CA ALA A 155 4.00 -9.15 2.74
C ALA A 155 3.98 -7.62 2.63
N TYR A 156 4.30 -7.09 1.43
CA TYR A 156 4.26 -5.66 1.18
C TYR A 156 2.84 -5.14 1.29
N LEU A 157 2.73 -4.00 1.92
CA LEU A 157 1.48 -3.30 2.14
C LEU A 157 0.89 -2.78 0.82
N TRP A 158 1.73 -2.15 0.02
CA TRP A 158 1.35 -1.34 -1.13
C TRP A 158 0.88 -2.14 -2.37
N ASN A 159 1.21 -3.43 -2.51
CA ASN A 159 0.65 -4.28 -3.58
C ASN A 159 -0.59 -5.08 -3.14
N SER A 160 -1.24 -4.62 -2.08
CA SER A 160 -2.36 -5.29 -1.42
C SER A 160 -3.59 -4.39 -1.35
N CYS A 161 -4.77 -4.97 -1.55
CA CYS A 161 -6.07 -4.33 -1.33
C CYS A 161 -6.83 -5.15 -0.29
N PHE A 162 -7.13 -4.54 0.83
CA PHE A 162 -7.70 -5.16 2.02
C PHE A 162 -9.19 -4.86 2.12
N ARG A 163 -10.03 -5.85 2.38
CA ARG A 163 -11.38 -5.59 2.84
C ARG A 163 -11.31 -4.90 4.21
N LYS A 164 -12.05 -3.82 4.39
CA LYS A 164 -11.98 -2.98 5.60
C LYS A 164 -12.22 -3.79 6.88
N GLU A 165 -13.10 -4.78 6.81
CA GLU A 165 -13.46 -5.62 7.96
C GLU A 165 -12.27 -6.43 8.52
N ILE A 166 -11.34 -6.88 7.67
CA ILE A 166 -10.18 -7.63 8.19
C ILE A 166 -9.14 -6.74 8.86
N ILE A 167 -9.14 -5.45 8.53
CA ILE A 167 -8.30 -4.46 9.22
C ILE A 167 -8.88 -4.20 10.62
N GLY A 168 -10.18 -3.91 10.72
CA GLY A 168 -10.83 -3.63 12.00
C GLY A 168 -10.02 -2.64 12.85
N ASP A 169 -9.63 -3.09 14.05
CA ASP A 169 -8.85 -2.28 15.01
C ASP A 169 -7.33 -2.42 14.85
N ILE A 170 -6.85 -3.15 13.83
CA ILE A 170 -5.41 -3.26 13.57
C ILE A 170 -4.87 -1.88 13.22
N ARG A 171 -3.75 -1.52 13.85
CA ARG A 171 -3.03 -0.26 13.60
C ARG A 171 -1.54 -0.53 13.43
N PHE A 172 -0.88 0.37 12.70
CA PHE A 172 0.58 0.39 12.62
C PHE A 172 1.18 0.70 13.99
N ASN A 173 2.26 0.02 14.33
CA ASN A 173 2.99 0.34 15.56
C ASN A 173 3.86 1.58 15.32
N GLU A 174 3.44 2.71 15.88
CA GLU A 174 4.10 4.02 15.70
C GLU A 174 5.47 4.12 16.38
N LYS A 175 5.84 3.13 17.21
CA LYS A 175 7.14 3.09 17.89
C LYS A 175 8.23 2.43 17.06
N ILE A 176 7.88 1.84 15.93
CA ILE A 176 8.81 1.19 15.01
C ILE A 176 8.77 1.88 13.66
N SER A 177 9.94 2.15 13.10
CA SER A 177 10.11 2.78 11.79
C SER A 177 10.63 1.81 10.73
N TRP A 178 10.63 0.52 11.03
CA TRP A 178 11.11 -0.52 10.12
C TRP A 178 10.28 -1.78 10.25
N CYS A 179 9.80 -2.32 9.13
CA CYS A 179 8.87 -3.47 9.06
C CYS A 179 7.50 -3.26 9.74
N GLU A 180 7.08 -2.02 9.99
CA GLU A 180 5.74 -1.70 10.49
C GLU A 180 4.65 -2.15 9.52
N ASP A 181 4.91 -2.04 8.22
CA ASP A 181 4.07 -2.47 7.11
C ASP A 181 3.90 -4.01 7.07
N HIS A 182 4.98 -4.75 7.28
CA HIS A 182 4.93 -6.21 7.37
C HIS A 182 4.08 -6.67 8.56
N LEU A 183 4.29 -6.06 9.75
CA LEU A 183 3.51 -6.40 10.94
C LEU A 183 2.02 -6.13 10.74
N PHE A 184 1.68 -5.00 10.13
CA PHE A 184 0.30 -4.66 9.80
C PHE A 184 -0.29 -5.68 8.82
N THR A 185 0.41 -5.96 7.73
CA THR A 185 -0.05 -6.87 6.69
C THR A 185 -0.26 -8.29 7.24
N PHE A 186 0.68 -8.82 8.02
CA PHE A 186 0.52 -10.13 8.65
C PHE A 186 -0.62 -10.15 9.66
N SER A 187 -0.83 -9.08 10.41
CA SER A 187 -1.98 -8.97 11.33
C SER A 187 -3.31 -9.01 10.58
N ALA A 188 -3.43 -8.31 9.46
CA ALA A 188 -4.62 -8.36 8.60
C ALA A 188 -4.81 -9.75 7.97
N ILE A 189 -3.75 -10.41 7.51
CA ILE A 189 -3.78 -11.77 6.98
C ILE A 189 -4.34 -12.77 8.01
N LYS A 190 -4.02 -12.61 9.30
CA LYS A 190 -4.57 -13.47 10.36
C LYS A 190 -6.11 -13.39 10.46
N ASN A 191 -6.70 -12.26 10.09
CA ASN A 191 -8.16 -12.06 10.08
C ASN A 191 -8.81 -12.49 8.77
N ALA A 192 -8.05 -12.60 7.68
CA ALA A 192 -8.58 -12.97 6.38
C ALA A 192 -9.01 -14.44 6.33
N LYS A 193 -10.17 -14.71 5.71
CA LYS A 193 -10.65 -16.07 5.40
C LYS A 193 -9.98 -16.59 4.13
N SER A 194 -9.75 -15.72 3.16
CA SER A 194 -9.00 -16.07 1.96
C SER A 194 -8.25 -14.87 1.38
N VAL A 195 -7.19 -15.19 0.66
CA VAL A 195 -6.36 -14.23 -0.09
C VAL A 195 -6.36 -14.63 -1.56
N MET A 196 -6.63 -13.68 -2.43
CA MET A 196 -6.50 -13.85 -3.88
C MET A 196 -5.19 -13.22 -4.34
N PHE A 197 -4.39 -14.00 -5.06
CA PHE A 197 -3.22 -13.52 -5.78
C PHE A 197 -3.58 -13.30 -7.24
N ILE A 198 -3.13 -12.21 -7.83
CA ILE A 198 -3.38 -11.87 -9.24
C ILE A 198 -2.08 -11.50 -9.95
N PRO A 199 -1.92 -11.84 -11.25
CA PRO A 199 -0.70 -11.53 -11.99
C PRO A 199 -0.60 -10.08 -12.44
N GLU A 200 -1.71 -9.35 -12.44
CA GLU A 200 -1.79 -7.96 -12.86
C GLU A 200 -0.84 -7.08 -12.03
N VAL A 201 -0.11 -6.20 -12.70
CA VAL A 201 0.74 -5.20 -12.03
C VAL A 201 -0.15 -4.11 -11.44
N VAL A 202 -0.14 -3.99 -10.12
CA VAL A 202 -0.95 -3.02 -9.38
C VAL A 202 -0.09 -1.91 -8.77
N TYR A 203 1.22 -2.07 -8.80
CA TYR A 203 2.15 -1.15 -8.15
C TYR A 203 3.47 -1.06 -8.89
N ARG A 204 4.10 0.12 -8.87
CA ARG A 204 5.45 0.36 -9.36
C ARG A 204 6.27 0.96 -8.23
N TYR A 205 7.21 0.18 -7.74
CA TYR A 205 8.11 0.54 -6.66
C TYR A 205 9.42 1.11 -7.21
N TYR A 206 9.72 2.35 -6.88
CA TYR A 206 10.97 3.02 -7.22
C TYR A 206 12.01 2.79 -6.14
N ALA A 207 12.86 1.79 -6.33
CA ALA A 207 13.89 1.45 -5.37
C ALA A 207 14.95 2.57 -5.29
N PRO A 208 15.29 3.07 -4.08
CA PRO A 208 16.27 4.12 -3.93
C PRO A 208 17.63 3.71 -4.49
N GLU A 209 18.33 4.66 -5.10
CA GLU A 209 19.71 4.45 -5.50
C GLU A 209 20.57 4.26 -4.25
N VAL A 210 21.32 3.15 -4.23
CA VAL A 210 22.29 2.93 -3.15
C VAL A 210 23.47 3.85 -3.42
N THR A 211 23.47 5.03 -2.85
CA THR A 211 24.67 5.87 -2.81
C THR A 211 25.63 5.23 -1.83
N ASP A 212 26.86 4.97 -2.28
CA ASP A 212 27.95 4.41 -1.49
C ASP A 212 28.09 5.16 -0.15
N GLY A 213 27.86 4.46 0.97
CA GLY A 213 28.05 4.99 2.31
C GLY A 213 26.85 4.93 3.25
N SER A 214 25.63 4.71 2.79
CA SER A 214 24.51 4.49 3.71
C SER A 214 24.48 3.05 4.21
N SER A 215 24.43 2.88 5.53
CA SER A 215 24.29 1.57 6.21
C SER A 215 22.99 0.82 5.83
N PHE A 216 22.09 1.45 5.07
CA PHE A 216 20.82 0.91 4.61
C PHE A 216 20.96 -0.23 3.59
N GLY A 217 21.95 -0.19 2.70
CA GLY A 217 22.08 -1.17 1.60
C GLY A 217 22.70 -2.52 2.00
N LYS A 218 23.44 -2.58 3.11
CA LYS A 218 24.21 -3.79 3.50
C LYS A 218 23.46 -4.80 4.36
N ASN A 219 22.28 -4.45 4.87
CA ASN A 219 21.56 -5.30 5.83
C ASN A 219 20.27 -5.96 5.27
N LEU A 220 19.86 -5.66 4.04
CA LEU A 220 18.63 -6.19 3.45
C LEU A 220 18.72 -7.66 2.98
N SER A 221 19.92 -8.21 2.79
CA SER A 221 20.09 -9.58 2.29
C SER A 221 20.14 -10.67 3.37
N SER A 222 20.18 -10.32 4.65
CA SER A 222 20.43 -11.29 5.74
C SER A 222 19.46 -11.23 6.92
N ARG A 223 18.43 -10.40 6.89
CA ARG A 223 17.44 -10.34 7.98
C ARG A 223 16.10 -10.91 7.54
N TYR A 224 16.01 -12.21 7.47
CA TYR A 224 14.73 -12.91 7.50
C TYR A 224 14.05 -12.57 8.82
N ILE A 225 12.80 -12.07 8.75
CA ILE A 225 11.93 -12.04 9.94
C ILE A 225 11.74 -13.50 10.35
N ASN A 226 12.24 -13.85 11.53
CA ASN A 226 11.99 -15.18 12.09
C ASN A 226 10.46 -15.31 12.27
N PRO A 227 9.79 -16.29 11.61
CA PRO A 227 8.35 -16.49 11.75
C PRO A 227 7.90 -16.66 13.21
N ASP A 228 8.80 -17.10 14.10
CA ASP A 228 8.54 -17.31 15.53
C ASP A 228 8.45 -15.99 16.34
N MET A 229 8.78 -14.85 15.76
CA MET A 229 8.60 -13.53 16.39
C MET A 229 7.21 -12.92 16.19
N ILE A 230 6.29 -13.64 15.52
CA ILE A 230 4.92 -13.21 15.20
C ILE A 230 3.90 -14.01 16.05
N ILE A 231 4.23 -14.34 17.27
CA ILE A 231 3.30 -14.95 18.24
C ILE A 231 2.71 -13.86 19.13
#